data_222a63fa7d7b339ae8b3cb85be97db73
#
_entry.id   222a63fa7d7b339ae8b3cb85be97db73
#
_cell.length_a   1.000
_cell.length_b   1.000
_cell.length_c   1.000
_cell.angle_alpha   90.00
_cell.angle_beta   90.00
_cell.angle_gamma   90.00
#
_symmetry.space_group_name_H-M   'P 1'
#
loop_
_entity.id
_entity.type
_entity.pdbx_description
1 polymer ?
#
loop_
_entity_poly.entity_id
_entity_poly.type
_entity_poly.pdbx_seq_one_letter_code
_entity_poly.pdbx_strand_id
1 'polypeptide(L)' 'MWAAVSKPGESGTKEDPITAARGMEYVYGKYYRDPEDSKLYLCKRIGEAEGGKITLQYLPHELVGQYFEEATE' A
#
# COMPACT_ATOMS: atom_id res chain seq x y z
N MET A 1 -24.19 -20.68 -4.35
CA MET A 1 -23.94 -19.29 -4.45
C MET A 1 -22.54 -18.96 -4.02
N TRP A 2 -22.00 -18.07 -4.63
CA TRP A 2 -20.65 -17.71 -4.37
C TRP A 2 -20.60 -16.54 -3.39
N ALA A 3 -19.51 -16.43 -2.73
CA ALA A 3 -19.32 -15.32 -1.84
C ALA A 3 -19.05 -14.06 -2.64
N ALA A 4 -19.38 -12.95 -2.05
CA ALA A 4 -19.07 -11.70 -2.67
C ALA A 4 -17.58 -11.61 -2.88
N VAL A 5 -17.20 -11.26 -4.05
CA VAL A 5 -15.79 -11.15 -4.39
C VAL A 5 -15.27 -9.81 -3.94
N SER A 6 -14.11 -9.81 -3.31
CA SER A 6 -13.46 -8.55 -2.99
C SER A 6 -13.11 -7.83 -4.27
N LYS A 7 -13.15 -6.54 -4.23
CA LYS A 7 -12.71 -5.75 -5.35
C LYS A 7 -11.21 -5.92 -5.52
N PRO A 8 -10.75 -6.13 -6.74
CA PRO A 8 -9.31 -6.20 -6.98
C PRO A 8 -8.62 -4.92 -6.52
N GLY A 9 -7.45 -5.06 -5.94
CA GLY A 9 -6.68 -3.91 -5.50
C GLY A 9 -7.09 -3.32 -4.18
N GLU A 10 -7.94 -4.03 -3.43
CA GLU A 10 -8.52 -3.48 -2.21
C GLU A 10 -8.11 -4.22 -0.94
N SER A 11 -7.53 -5.41 -1.06
CA SER A 11 -7.20 -6.19 0.13
C SER A 11 -5.95 -5.71 0.84
N GLY A 12 -5.01 -5.15 0.10
CA GLY A 12 -3.75 -4.71 0.67
C GLY A 12 -2.75 -5.83 0.86
N THR A 13 -2.96 -6.95 0.18
CA THR A 13 -2.01 -8.05 0.17
C THR A 13 -1.10 -7.94 -1.03
N LYS A 14 -0.04 -8.76 -1.04
CA LYS A 14 0.91 -8.75 -2.14
C LYS A 14 0.23 -9.14 -3.46
N GLU A 15 -0.74 -10.07 -3.39
CA GLU A 15 -1.47 -10.51 -4.57
C GLU A 15 -2.58 -9.55 -4.97
N ASP A 16 -3.02 -8.72 -4.04
CA ASP A 16 -4.15 -7.83 -4.28
C ASP A 16 -3.90 -6.50 -3.58
N PRO A 17 -2.91 -5.73 -4.06
CA PRO A 17 -2.55 -4.47 -3.41
C PRO A 17 -3.59 -3.39 -3.64
N ILE A 18 -3.61 -2.44 -2.72
CA ILE A 18 -4.47 -1.27 -2.85
C ILE A 18 -3.79 -0.28 -3.79
N THR A 19 -4.56 0.32 -4.69
CA THR A 19 -4.02 1.35 -5.57
C THR A 19 -3.75 2.60 -4.74
N ALA A 20 -2.52 3.06 -4.76
CA ALA A 20 -2.11 4.23 -4.00
C ALA A 20 -2.64 5.50 -4.66
N ALA A 21 -2.81 6.53 -3.85
CA ALA A 21 -3.23 7.85 -4.34
C ALA A 21 -2.71 8.92 -3.37
N ARG A 22 -2.48 10.10 -3.90
CA ARG A 22 -2.06 11.22 -3.05
C ARG A 22 -3.21 11.61 -2.14
N GLY A 23 -2.88 11.83 -0.87
CA GLY A 23 -3.88 12.25 0.11
C GLY A 23 -4.70 11.14 0.72
N MET A 24 -4.40 9.88 0.40
CA MET A 24 -5.14 8.77 1.00
C MET A 24 -4.49 8.34 2.31
N GLU A 25 -5.25 7.58 3.09
CA GLU A 25 -4.75 6.99 4.30
C GLU A 25 -4.06 5.67 3.97
N TYR A 26 -2.83 5.52 4.46
CA TYR A 26 -2.06 4.28 4.28
C TYR A 26 -2.01 3.54 5.61
N VAL A 27 -2.02 2.21 5.51
CA VAL A 27 -1.98 1.34 6.68
C VAL A 27 -0.66 0.58 6.67
N TYR A 28 0.10 0.67 7.76
CA TYR A 28 1.36 -0.06 7.86
C TYR A 28 1.11 -1.55 7.81
N GLY A 29 1.90 -2.25 7.03
CA GLY A 29 1.77 -3.68 6.83
C GLY A 29 0.97 -4.07 5.60
N LYS A 30 0.37 -3.12 4.91
CA LYS A 30 -0.37 -3.40 3.70
C LYS A 30 0.43 -3.04 2.47
N TYR A 31 0.11 -3.71 1.38
CA TYR A 31 0.79 -3.49 0.11
C TYR A 31 0.01 -2.50 -0.75
N TYR A 32 0.73 -1.67 -1.46
CA TYR A 32 0.15 -0.64 -2.31
C TYR A 32 0.83 -0.65 -3.66
N ARG A 33 0.03 -0.44 -4.71
CA ARG A 33 0.58 -0.30 -6.06
C ARG A 33 0.59 1.16 -6.43
N ASP A 34 1.76 1.65 -6.81
CA ASP A 34 1.91 3.03 -7.24
C ASP A 34 1.32 3.17 -8.65
N PRO A 35 0.39 4.10 -8.86
CA PRO A 35 -0.23 4.24 -10.18
C PRO A 35 0.69 4.87 -11.22
N GLU A 36 1.78 5.50 -10.79
CA GLU A 36 2.66 6.17 -11.74
C GLU A 36 3.73 5.24 -12.29
N ASP A 37 4.27 4.36 -11.45
CA ASP A 37 5.30 3.44 -11.94
C ASP A 37 4.82 1.99 -12.00
N SER A 38 3.62 1.73 -11.52
CA SER A 38 3.01 0.39 -11.50
C SER A 38 3.79 -0.61 -10.68
N LYS A 39 4.60 -0.15 -9.76
CA LYS A 39 5.39 -1.02 -8.90
C LYS A 39 4.67 -1.27 -7.60
N LEU A 40 5.07 -2.36 -6.94
CA LEU A 40 4.48 -2.79 -5.68
C LEU A 40 5.31 -2.28 -4.53
N TYR A 41 4.65 -1.73 -3.52
CA TYR A 41 5.31 -1.21 -2.33
C TYR A 41 4.62 -1.71 -1.08
N LEU A 42 5.40 -1.94 -0.04
CA LEU A 42 4.89 -2.29 1.28
C LEU A 42 4.97 -1.05 2.17
N CYS A 43 3.86 -0.67 2.76
CA CYS A 43 3.84 0.45 3.68
C CYS A 43 4.45 -0.01 5.01
N LYS A 44 5.62 0.53 5.33
CA LYS A 44 6.36 0.09 6.50
C LYS A 44 7.30 1.20 6.95
N ARG A 45 7.36 1.42 8.26
CA ARG A 45 8.26 2.40 8.83
C ARG A 45 8.81 1.85 10.14
N ILE A 46 10.11 2.06 10.35
CA ILE A 46 10.77 1.64 11.58
C ILE A 46 10.12 2.38 12.75
N GLY A 47 9.76 1.63 13.77
CA GLY A 47 9.11 2.20 14.95
C GLY A 47 7.60 2.22 14.89
N GLU A 48 7.01 1.88 13.74
CA GLU A 48 5.56 1.87 13.58
C GLU A 48 5.07 0.42 13.50
N ALA A 49 4.00 0.13 14.22
CA ALA A 49 3.43 -1.20 14.24
C ALA A 49 2.49 -1.40 13.05
N GLU A 50 2.36 -2.65 12.62
CA GLU A 50 1.38 -2.99 11.60
C GLU A 50 -0.01 -2.64 12.10
N GLY A 51 -0.85 -2.17 11.18
CA GLY A 51 -2.18 -1.73 11.50
C GLY A 51 -2.28 -0.25 11.82
N GLY A 52 -1.16 0.40 12.06
CA GLY A 52 -1.15 1.86 12.22
C GLY A 52 -1.46 2.54 10.91
N LYS A 53 -1.98 3.74 10.99
CA LYS A 53 -2.46 4.48 9.80
C LYS A 53 -1.80 5.83 9.71
N ILE A 54 -1.57 6.27 8.48
CA ILE A 54 -1.03 7.60 8.23
C ILE A 54 -1.59 8.12 6.92
N THR A 55 -1.93 9.40 6.90
CA THR A 55 -2.38 10.06 5.69
C THR A 55 -1.21 10.80 5.07
N LEU A 56 -0.93 10.48 3.81
CA LEU A 56 0.22 11.06 3.10
C LEU A 56 -0.25 11.71 1.81
N GLN A 57 0.36 12.84 1.48
CA GLN A 57 0.08 13.56 0.24
C GLN A 57 1.00 13.10 -0.88
N TYR A 58 1.67 11.97 -0.69
CA TYR A 58 2.68 11.47 -1.61
C TYR A 58 2.35 10.06 -2.04
N LEU A 59 2.91 9.66 -3.18
CA LEU A 59 2.79 8.30 -3.67
C LEU A 59 3.93 7.45 -3.09
N PRO A 60 3.77 6.12 -3.06
CA PRO A 60 4.80 5.25 -2.47
C PRO A 60 6.18 5.42 -3.05
N HIS A 61 6.31 5.63 -4.37
CA HIS A 61 7.62 5.75 -4.98
C HIS A 61 8.38 6.99 -4.49
N GLU A 62 7.67 7.96 -3.94
CA GLU A 62 8.26 9.20 -3.46
C GLU A 62 8.77 9.07 -2.03
N LEU A 63 8.33 8.04 -1.31
CA LEU A 63 8.65 7.88 0.10
C LEU A 63 9.34 6.55 0.40
N VAL A 64 9.95 5.95 -0.61
CA VAL A 64 10.72 4.72 -0.42
C VAL A 64 11.86 4.99 0.56
N GLY A 65 12.00 4.10 1.56
CA GLY A 65 13.00 4.28 2.59
C GLY A 65 12.51 5.10 3.77
N GLN A 66 11.34 5.72 3.67
CA GLN A 66 10.75 6.48 4.76
C GLN A 66 9.47 5.84 5.26
N TYR A 67 8.49 5.68 4.38
CA TYR A 67 7.21 5.06 4.72
C TYR A 67 6.91 3.83 3.90
N PHE A 68 7.70 3.55 2.88
CA PHE A 68 7.47 2.44 1.98
C PHE A 68 8.76 1.73 1.65
N GLU A 69 8.63 0.42 1.37
CA GLU A 69 9.71 -0.39 0.83
C GLU A 69 9.24 -0.93 -0.51
N GLU A 70 10.14 -0.90 -1.49
CA GLU A 70 9.83 -1.53 -2.77
C GLU A 70 9.70 -3.04 -2.56
N ALA A 71 8.63 -3.61 -3.07
CA ALA A 71 8.38 -5.04 -2.94
C ALA A 71 8.46 -5.70 -4.30
N THR A 72 8.81 -6.98 -4.30
CA THR A 72 8.89 -7.77 -5.53
C THR A 72 7.59 -8.55 -5.69
N GLU A 73 7.04 -8.50 -6.88
CA GLU A 73 5.82 -9.26 -7.19
C GLU A 73 6.09 -10.73 -7.38
#